data_22eadbdec4c70b3be22ed070a7829f8f
#
_entry.id   22eadbdec4c70b3be22ed070a7829f8f
#
_cell.length_a   1.000
_cell.length_b   1.000
_cell.length_c   1.000
_cell.angle_alpha   90.00
_cell.angle_beta   90.00
_cell.angle_gamma   90.00
#
_symmetry.space_group_name_H-M   'P 1'
#
loop_
_entity.id
_entity.type
_entity.pdbx_description
1 polymer ?
#
loop_
_entity_poly.entity_id
_entity_poly.type
_entity_poly.pdbx_seq_one_letter_code
_entity_poly.pdbx_strand_id
1 'polypeptide(L)'
;MFFKSKDNNKENELSKVAALLIYAAKIDQDFSEKEEIIIKRTILAIGAKKEDVDKIIYEGKEIENNSNQILEFTKKVKNMSENDKIKILESLWRIIYSNKEVDVYEANLMRRLAGLLYIDSKIMGDIKERVKKENS
;
A
#
# COMPACT_ATOMS: atom_id res chain seq x y z
N MET A 1 18.89 3.16 -23.42
CA MET A 1 19.23 2.60 -22.12
C MET A 1 18.95 3.53 -20.98
N PHE A 2 19.34 4.77 -21.08
CA PHE A 2 19.07 5.76 -20.03
C PHE A 2 17.59 6.06 -19.87
N PHE A 3 16.82 5.96 -20.93
CA PHE A 3 15.39 6.20 -20.93
C PHE A 3 14.65 5.13 -20.14
N LYS A 4 15.13 3.90 -20.22
CA LYS A 4 14.50 2.78 -19.52
C LYS A 4 14.72 2.85 -18.01
N SER A 5 15.82 3.45 -17.55
CA SER A 5 16.11 3.51 -16.13
C SER A 5 15.13 4.40 -15.37
N LYS A 6 14.61 5.45 -16.00
CA LYS A 6 13.64 6.34 -15.37
C LYS A 6 12.27 5.65 -15.22
N ASP A 7 11.84 4.95 -16.26
CA ASP A 7 10.57 4.17 -16.21
C ASP A 7 10.71 2.98 -15.27
N ASN A 8 11.86 2.31 -15.29
CA ASN A 8 12.14 1.19 -14.40
C ASN A 8 12.15 1.62 -12.94
N ASN A 9 12.65 2.82 -12.64
CA ASN A 9 12.65 3.33 -11.27
C ASN A 9 11.24 3.56 -10.76
N LYS A 10 10.37 4.09 -11.59
CA LYS A 10 8.98 4.31 -11.21
C LYS A 10 8.23 2.98 -11.05
N GLU A 11 8.41 2.04 -11.97
CA GLU A 11 7.82 0.71 -11.85
C GLU A 11 8.32 0.02 -10.58
N ASN A 12 9.63 0.10 -10.29
CA ASN A 12 10.22 -0.49 -9.10
C ASN A 12 9.64 0.13 -7.83
N GLU A 13 9.44 1.44 -7.83
CA GLU A 13 8.81 2.15 -6.73
C GLU A 13 7.37 1.67 -6.52
N LEU A 14 6.61 1.58 -7.61
CA LEU A 14 5.23 1.11 -7.55
C LEU A 14 5.13 -0.36 -7.13
N SER A 15 6.10 -1.18 -7.55
CA SER A 15 6.16 -2.59 -7.12
C SER A 15 6.39 -2.70 -5.62
N LYS A 16 7.18 -1.81 -5.03
CA LYS A 16 7.39 -1.78 -3.58
C LYS A 16 6.16 -1.29 -2.83
N VAL A 17 5.43 -0.33 -3.40
CA VAL A 17 4.13 0.07 -2.86
C VAL A 17 3.18 -1.12 -2.87
N ALA A 18 3.11 -1.83 -3.99
CA ALA A 18 2.27 -3.03 -4.09
C ALA A 18 2.69 -4.06 -3.03
N ALA A 19 3.98 -4.26 -2.82
CA ALA A 19 4.48 -5.18 -1.80
C ALA A 19 4.00 -4.80 -0.41
N LEU A 20 4.01 -3.51 -0.08
CA LEU A 20 3.52 -3.02 1.20
C LEU A 20 2.03 -3.32 1.37
N LEU A 21 1.24 -3.06 0.33
CA LEU A 21 -0.20 -3.30 0.37
C LEU A 21 -0.52 -4.80 0.49
N ILE A 22 0.24 -5.62 -0.22
CA ILE A 22 0.11 -7.08 -0.15
C ILE A 22 0.48 -7.57 1.26
N TYR A 23 1.55 -7.03 1.83
CA TYR A 23 1.96 -7.36 3.20
C TYR A 23 0.81 -7.11 4.18
N ALA A 24 0.17 -5.95 4.07
CA ALA A 24 -0.96 -5.62 4.94
C ALA A 24 -2.14 -6.57 4.72
N ALA A 25 -2.42 -6.92 3.47
CA ALA A 25 -3.52 -7.83 3.14
C ALA A 25 -3.29 -9.24 3.67
N LYS A 26 -2.03 -9.67 3.79
CA LYS A 26 -1.68 -11.02 4.25
C LYS A 26 -1.57 -11.15 5.77
N ILE A 27 -1.74 -10.06 6.52
CA ILE A 27 -1.64 -10.12 7.98
C ILE A 27 -2.69 -11.07 8.57
N ASP A 28 -3.89 -11.10 8.00
CA ASP A 28 -4.94 -12.01 8.43
C ASP A 28 -4.95 -13.34 7.68
N GLN A 29 -3.88 -13.59 6.95
CA GLN A 29 -3.55 -14.81 6.21
C GLN A 29 -4.31 -15.04 4.90
N ASP A 30 -5.30 -14.21 4.58
CA ASP A 30 -6.08 -14.37 3.35
C ASP A 30 -5.91 -13.16 2.44
N PHE A 31 -5.22 -13.34 1.32
CA PHE A 31 -5.15 -12.31 0.29
C PHE A 31 -6.26 -12.57 -0.73
N SER A 32 -7.36 -11.85 -0.59
CA SER A 32 -8.57 -12.06 -1.37
C SER A 32 -8.54 -11.27 -2.68
N GLU A 33 -9.43 -11.66 -3.61
CA GLU A 33 -9.63 -10.94 -4.86
C GLU A 33 -10.10 -9.49 -4.60
N LYS A 34 -10.91 -9.31 -3.57
CA LYS A 34 -11.39 -7.99 -3.17
C LYS A 34 -10.23 -7.07 -2.80
N GLU A 35 -9.29 -7.59 -2.04
CA GLU A 35 -8.08 -6.85 -1.66
C GLU A 35 -7.20 -6.56 -2.87
N GLU A 36 -7.07 -7.52 -3.78
CA GLU A 36 -6.29 -7.30 -5.01
C GLU A 36 -6.88 -6.18 -5.86
N ILE A 37 -8.21 -6.10 -5.94
CA ILE A 37 -8.87 -5.00 -6.66
C ILE A 37 -8.54 -3.65 -6.03
N ILE A 38 -8.55 -3.57 -4.70
CA ILE A 38 -8.19 -2.34 -3.98
C ILE A 38 -6.75 -1.93 -4.33
N ILE A 39 -5.83 -2.90 -4.31
CA ILE A 39 -4.42 -2.64 -4.61
C ILE A 39 -4.26 -2.15 -6.05
N LYS A 40 -4.90 -2.79 -7.01
CA LYS A 40 -4.82 -2.39 -8.41
C LYS A 40 -5.32 -0.95 -8.62
N ARG A 41 -6.42 -0.59 -7.99
CA ARG A 41 -6.95 0.77 -8.07
C ARG A 41 -5.97 1.79 -7.50
N THR A 42 -5.33 1.45 -6.40
CA THR A 42 -4.35 2.34 -5.76
C THR A 42 -3.14 2.54 -6.66
N ILE A 43 -2.61 1.47 -7.21
CA ILE A 43 -1.45 1.54 -8.10
C ILE A 43 -1.76 2.43 -9.32
N LEU A 44 -2.95 2.29 -9.88
CA LEU A 44 -3.40 3.17 -10.97
C LEU A 44 -3.50 4.63 -10.51
N ALA A 45 -4.06 4.86 -9.32
CA ALA A 45 -4.26 6.21 -8.80
C ALA A 45 -2.95 6.95 -8.53
N ILE A 46 -1.87 6.22 -8.24
CA ILE A 46 -0.57 6.85 -7.97
C ILE A 46 0.35 6.88 -9.19
N GLY A 47 -0.19 6.55 -10.37
CA GLY A 47 0.49 6.83 -11.62
C GLY A 47 0.89 5.66 -12.50
N ALA A 48 0.49 4.44 -12.17
CA ALA A 48 0.78 3.29 -13.03
C ALA A 48 -0.03 3.37 -14.32
N LYS A 49 0.56 2.89 -15.40
CA LYS A 49 -0.16 2.71 -16.64
C LYS A 49 -1.02 1.45 -16.55
N LYS A 50 -2.19 1.48 -17.15
CA LYS A 50 -3.13 0.37 -17.09
C LYS A 50 -2.49 -0.95 -17.54
N GLU A 51 -1.70 -0.90 -18.61
CA GLU A 51 -1.01 -2.08 -19.15
C GLU A 51 0.08 -2.63 -18.24
N ASP A 52 0.56 -1.85 -17.27
CA ASP A 52 1.64 -2.24 -16.38
C ASP A 52 1.15 -2.76 -15.02
N VAL A 53 -0.15 -2.62 -14.72
CA VAL A 53 -0.68 -2.93 -13.39
C VAL A 53 -0.46 -4.38 -13.00
N ASP A 54 -0.76 -5.32 -13.89
CA ASP A 54 -0.62 -6.74 -13.57
C ASP A 54 0.85 -7.12 -13.33
N LYS A 55 1.75 -6.53 -14.10
CA LYS A 55 3.18 -6.74 -13.93
C LYS A 55 3.66 -6.19 -12.59
N ILE A 56 3.21 -5.00 -12.22
CA ILE A 56 3.56 -4.36 -10.95
C ILE A 56 3.06 -5.21 -9.77
N ILE A 57 1.84 -5.71 -9.84
CA ILE A 57 1.28 -6.59 -8.81
C ILE A 57 2.10 -7.87 -8.70
N TYR A 58 2.45 -8.48 -9.83
CA TYR A 58 3.26 -9.69 -9.83
C TYR A 58 4.62 -9.44 -9.17
N GLU A 59 5.30 -8.37 -9.54
CA GLU A 59 6.57 -8.00 -8.95
C GLU A 59 6.43 -7.70 -7.45
N GLY A 60 5.33 -7.06 -7.07
CA GLY A 60 5.04 -6.79 -5.66
C GLY A 60 4.89 -8.07 -4.85
N LYS A 61 4.22 -9.08 -5.42
CA LYS A 61 4.09 -10.39 -4.78
C LYS A 61 5.46 -11.05 -4.58
N GLU A 62 6.32 -10.96 -5.59
CA GLU A 62 7.68 -11.51 -5.50
C GLU A 62 8.50 -10.81 -4.43
N ILE A 63 8.44 -9.48 -4.39
CA ILE A 63 9.16 -8.70 -3.40
C ILE A 63 8.68 -9.03 -1.99
N GLU A 64 7.38 -9.13 -1.79
CA GLU A 64 6.81 -9.42 -0.48
C GLU A 64 7.16 -10.84 -0.03
N ASN A 65 7.15 -11.80 -0.95
CA ASN A 65 7.53 -13.18 -0.63
C ASN A 65 8.99 -13.30 -0.21
N ASN A 66 9.86 -12.47 -0.76
CA ASN A 66 11.30 -12.56 -0.53
C ASN A 66 11.80 -11.67 0.59
N SER A 67 10.92 -10.92 1.24
CA SER A 67 11.29 -10.00 2.29
C SER A 67 10.32 -10.12 3.46
N ASN A 68 10.88 -10.14 4.67
CA ASN A 68 10.09 -10.17 5.90
C ASN A 68 10.08 -8.82 6.62
N GLN A 69 10.68 -7.77 5.99
CA GLN A 69 10.85 -6.50 6.67
C GLN A 69 10.07 -5.39 6.00
N ILE A 70 9.05 -4.94 6.69
CA ILE A 70 8.22 -3.82 6.26
C ILE A 70 9.05 -2.55 5.98
N LEU A 71 10.19 -2.40 6.64
CA LEU A 71 11.07 -1.24 6.44
C LEU A 71 11.53 -1.08 5.00
N GLU A 72 11.75 -2.19 4.29
CA GLU A 72 12.18 -2.13 2.90
C GLU A 72 11.10 -1.55 2.00
N PHE A 73 9.84 -1.86 2.31
CA PHE A 73 8.71 -1.37 1.53
C PHE A 73 8.46 0.10 1.80
N THR A 74 8.63 0.53 3.05
CA THR A 74 8.32 1.90 3.46
C THR A 74 9.38 2.91 3.04
N LYS A 75 10.60 2.47 2.76
CA LYS A 75 11.67 3.39 2.32
C LYS A 75 11.29 4.22 1.10
N LYS A 76 10.66 3.59 0.13
CA LYS A 76 10.25 4.30 -1.09
C LYS A 76 9.03 5.17 -0.83
N VAL A 77 8.06 4.65 -0.09
CA VAL A 77 6.82 5.38 0.21
C VAL A 77 7.11 6.64 1.03
N LYS A 78 8.06 6.55 1.94
CA LYS A 78 8.47 7.66 2.79
C LYS A 78 8.83 8.92 2.01
N ASN A 79 9.43 8.74 0.83
CA ASN A 79 9.91 9.85 0.00
C ASN A 79 8.91 10.28 -1.08
N MET A 80 7.74 9.67 -1.12
CA MET A 80 6.71 10.04 -2.09
C MET A 80 6.00 11.33 -1.67
N SER A 81 5.25 11.92 -2.59
CA SER A 81 4.46 13.11 -2.28
C SER A 81 3.44 12.80 -1.19
N GLU A 82 3.03 13.82 -0.46
CA GLU A 82 2.04 13.65 0.59
C GLU A 82 0.72 13.12 0.03
N ASN A 83 0.32 13.61 -1.14
CA ASN A 83 -0.90 13.11 -1.80
C ASN A 83 -0.83 11.61 -2.07
N ASP A 84 0.31 11.13 -2.56
CA ASP A 84 0.48 9.71 -2.84
C ASP A 84 0.51 8.88 -1.56
N LYS A 85 1.18 9.39 -0.51
CA LYS A 85 1.17 8.73 0.79
C LYS A 85 -0.25 8.58 1.34
N ILE A 86 -1.05 9.63 1.20
CA ILE A 86 -2.44 9.60 1.67
C ILE A 86 -3.24 8.55 0.91
N LYS A 87 -3.06 8.47 -0.41
CA LYS A 87 -3.73 7.44 -1.22
C LYS A 87 -3.35 6.03 -0.79
N ILE A 88 -2.07 5.82 -0.48
CA ILE A 88 -1.58 4.53 0.00
C ILE A 88 -2.19 4.20 1.36
N LEU A 89 -2.23 5.16 2.28
CA LEU A 89 -2.83 4.96 3.60
C LEU A 89 -4.32 4.70 3.53
N GLU A 90 -5.03 5.40 2.64
CA GLU A 90 -6.45 5.12 2.40
C GLU A 90 -6.64 3.68 1.93
N SER A 91 -5.80 3.23 1.01
CA SER A 91 -5.85 1.87 0.50
C SER A 91 -5.60 0.84 1.61
N LEU A 92 -4.60 1.10 2.46
CA LEU A 92 -4.31 0.23 3.60
C LEU A 92 -5.52 0.11 4.53
N TRP A 93 -6.16 1.21 4.86
CA TRP A 93 -7.37 1.17 5.69
C TRP A 93 -8.52 0.45 4.99
N ARG A 94 -8.66 0.62 3.67
CA ARG A 94 -9.69 -0.10 2.90
C ARG A 94 -9.45 -1.60 2.93
N ILE A 95 -8.20 -2.02 2.81
CA ILE A 95 -7.83 -3.43 2.90
C ILE A 95 -8.20 -3.98 4.28
N ILE A 96 -7.82 -3.26 5.34
CA ILE A 96 -8.08 -3.65 6.71
C ILE A 96 -9.59 -3.74 6.97
N TYR A 97 -10.35 -2.72 6.56
CA TYR A 97 -11.80 -2.72 6.77
C TYR A 97 -12.57 -3.62 5.82
N SER A 98 -11.91 -4.18 4.79
CA SER A 98 -12.58 -5.14 3.90
C SER A 98 -13.07 -6.38 4.67
N ASN A 99 -12.45 -6.68 5.80
CA ASN A 99 -12.84 -7.78 6.68
C ASN A 99 -13.76 -7.33 7.82
N LYS A 100 -14.22 -6.10 7.79
CA LYS A 100 -15.18 -5.47 8.72
C LYS A 100 -14.68 -5.19 10.12
N GLU A 101 -13.67 -5.89 10.60
CA GLU A 101 -13.12 -5.69 11.94
C GLU A 101 -11.63 -5.40 11.86
N VAL A 102 -11.16 -4.43 12.66
CA VAL A 102 -9.74 -4.14 12.79
C VAL A 102 -9.21 -4.91 13.98
N ASP A 103 -8.28 -5.82 13.74
CA ASP A 103 -7.66 -6.55 14.87
C ASP A 103 -6.45 -5.79 15.42
N VAL A 104 -5.90 -6.32 16.52
CA VAL A 104 -4.78 -5.69 17.21
C VAL A 104 -3.55 -5.58 16.31
N TYR A 105 -3.28 -6.61 15.51
CA TYR A 105 -2.11 -6.62 14.63
C TYR A 105 -2.21 -5.56 13.55
N GLU A 106 -3.39 -5.42 12.97
CA GLU A 106 -3.63 -4.40 11.94
C GLU A 106 -3.55 -2.99 12.51
N ALA A 107 -4.12 -2.77 13.70
CA ALA A 107 -4.05 -1.48 14.37
C ALA A 107 -2.60 -1.10 14.68
N ASN A 108 -1.82 -2.07 15.15
CA ASN A 108 -0.40 -1.85 15.45
C ASN A 108 0.40 -1.56 14.18
N LEU A 109 0.11 -2.27 13.10
CA LEU A 109 0.75 -2.01 11.81
C LEU A 109 0.50 -0.56 11.37
N MET A 110 -0.75 -0.11 11.42
CA MET A 110 -1.08 1.24 10.96
C MET A 110 -0.42 2.31 11.82
N ARG A 111 -0.34 2.09 13.14
CA ARG A 111 0.36 3.01 14.04
C ARG A 111 1.85 3.08 13.70
N ARG A 112 2.46 1.94 13.45
CA ARG A 112 3.87 1.86 13.07
C ARG A 112 4.13 2.55 11.73
N LEU A 113 3.23 2.35 10.77
CA LEU A 113 3.35 2.97 9.45
C LEU A 113 3.26 4.50 9.53
N ALA A 114 2.38 5.02 10.37
CA ALA A 114 2.28 6.47 10.55
C ALA A 114 3.62 7.07 10.95
N GLY A 115 4.33 6.41 11.88
CA GLY A 115 5.67 6.85 12.27
C GLY A 115 6.69 6.71 11.17
N LEU A 116 6.71 5.57 10.49
CA LEU A 116 7.69 5.29 9.44
C LEU A 116 7.53 6.19 8.22
N LEU A 117 6.31 6.61 7.92
CA LEU A 117 6.01 7.44 6.75
C LEU A 117 5.96 8.93 7.09
N TYR A 118 6.23 9.30 8.34
CA TYR A 118 6.17 10.68 8.82
C TYR A 118 4.80 11.33 8.59
N ILE A 119 3.76 10.59 8.90
CA ILE A 119 2.38 11.07 8.79
C ILE A 119 1.88 11.43 10.18
N ASP A 120 1.34 12.65 10.31
CA ASP A 120 0.74 13.13 11.53
C ASP A 120 -0.40 12.22 11.98
N SER A 121 -0.47 11.94 13.26
CA SER A 121 -1.51 11.06 13.82
C SER A 121 -2.92 11.58 13.57
N LYS A 122 -3.09 12.90 13.48
CA LYS A 122 -4.40 13.50 13.15
C LYS A 122 -4.81 13.16 11.73
N ILE A 123 -3.87 13.29 10.78
CA ILE A 123 -4.13 12.95 9.38
C ILE A 123 -4.47 11.47 9.28
N MET A 124 -3.70 10.63 9.98
CA MET A 124 -3.94 9.19 9.99
C MET A 124 -5.33 8.85 10.52
N GLY A 125 -5.75 9.50 11.61
CA GLY A 125 -7.07 9.30 12.18
C GLY A 125 -8.18 9.77 11.26
N ASP A 126 -7.99 10.89 10.58
CA ASP A 126 -8.96 11.42 9.63
C ASP A 126 -9.16 10.48 8.46
N ILE A 127 -8.07 9.90 7.93
CA ILE A 127 -8.13 8.91 6.85
C ILE A 127 -8.89 7.68 7.33
N LYS A 128 -8.57 7.19 8.50
CA LYS A 128 -9.23 6.02 9.09
C LYS A 128 -10.75 6.22 9.18
N GLU A 129 -11.17 7.35 9.73
CA GLU A 129 -12.60 7.63 9.88
C GLU A 129 -13.30 7.78 8.55
N ARG A 130 -12.66 8.40 7.56
CA ARG A 130 -13.23 8.56 6.23
C ARG A 130 -13.46 7.20 5.57
N VAL A 131 -12.48 6.31 5.64
CA VAL A 131 -12.58 4.96 5.06
C VAL A 131 -13.62 4.13 5.81
N LYS A 132 -13.64 4.24 7.13
CA LYS A 132 -14.62 3.54 7.96
C LYS A 132 -16.05 3.90 7.54
N LYS A 133 -16.30 5.18 7.26
CA LYS A 133 -17.62 5.63 6.80
C LYS A 133 -18.00 5.07 5.44
N GLU A 134 -17.04 4.87 4.55
CA GLU A 134 -17.31 4.26 3.25
C GLU A 134 -17.88 2.86 3.39
N ASN A 135 -17.51 2.14 4.44
CA ASN A 135 -17.89 0.75 4.66
C ASN A 135 -19.14 0.55 5.52
N SER A 136 -19.73 1.63 6.00
CA SER A 136 -20.93 1.55 6.87
C SER A 136 -22.24 1.75 6.12
#